data_dcfc59f6fe2aefab9db35a85662d22ac
#
_entry.id   dcfc59f6fe2aefab9db35a85662d22ac
#
_cell.length_a   1.000
_cell.length_b   1.000
_cell.length_c   1.000
_cell.angle_alpha   90.00
_cell.angle_beta   90.00
_cell.angle_gamma   90.00
#
_symmetry.space_group_name_H-M   'P 1'
#
loop_
_entity.id
_entity.type
_entity.pdbx_description
1 polymer ?
#
loop_
_entity_poly.entity_id
_entity_poly.type
_entity_poly.pdbx_seq_one_letter_code
_entity_poly.pdbx_strand_id
1 'polypeptide(L)'
;MFQMKIDKYVFRDLKTKKDKENLREFLRHQTNAEFGGYRMFDGTRTHLMHNPEELSDLIFFLKDYEKKKRKKIRNFLEVGYSTGKLNTILNKFFNFEHIVGIDDFTPDMSSTDLLANLRRKNLTLVCGKSDKKENLKIIKQFQPYDLIFVDGGHEYKDVKKDLDNYSSMLSDDGILIAHDIHSLEYTDVNKAWNEFRHKNDFTCKEFVCRKYFFVCGVGIAISKS
;
A
#
# COMPACT_ATOMS: atom_id res chain seq x y z
N MET A 1 28.87 -3.75 8.60
CA MET A 1 28.02 -2.64 8.16
C MET A 1 27.74 -2.86 6.67
N PHE A 2 26.71 -3.64 6.33
CA PHE A 2 26.28 -3.84 4.95
C PHE A 2 25.25 -2.76 4.62
N GLN A 3 25.75 -1.59 4.22
CA GLN A 3 24.93 -0.61 3.53
C GLN A 3 24.65 -1.20 2.15
N MET A 4 23.52 -1.91 2.00
CA MET A 4 23.08 -2.35 0.68
C MET A 4 23.04 -1.12 -0.21
N LYS A 5 23.84 -1.15 -1.29
CA LYS A 5 23.85 -0.10 -2.31
C LYS A 5 22.49 -0.07 -2.99
N ILE A 6 21.50 0.56 -2.33
CA ILE A 6 20.19 0.93 -2.92
C ILE A 6 20.42 1.78 -4.18
N ASP A 7 21.56 2.46 -4.26
CA ASP A 7 22.00 3.27 -5.40
C ASP A 7 22.22 2.48 -6.71
N LYS A 8 22.21 1.14 -6.67
CA LYS A 8 22.33 0.30 -7.86
C LYS A 8 21.09 0.34 -8.75
N TYR A 9 19.93 0.66 -8.18
CA TYR A 9 18.66 0.72 -8.90
C TYR A 9 18.23 2.18 -9.07
N VAL A 10 18.67 2.80 -10.15
CA VAL A 10 18.22 4.15 -10.51
C VAL A 10 16.91 4.04 -11.29
N PHE A 11 15.80 4.25 -10.61
CA PHE A 11 14.47 4.32 -11.22
C PHE A 11 14.19 5.75 -11.71
N ARG A 12 14.80 6.16 -12.81
CA ARG A 12 14.55 7.51 -13.38
C ARG A 12 13.18 7.60 -14.05
N ASP A 13 12.84 6.58 -14.83
CA ASP A 13 11.59 6.50 -15.58
C ASP A 13 11.14 5.04 -15.69
N LEU A 14 10.02 4.68 -15.06
CA LEU A 14 9.45 3.34 -15.15
C LEU A 14 8.69 3.18 -16.48
N LYS A 15 9.39 3.01 -17.60
CA LYS A 15 8.76 3.00 -18.94
C LYS A 15 8.96 1.70 -19.69
N THR A 16 10.06 1.00 -19.46
CA THR A 16 10.45 -0.15 -20.26
C THR A 16 10.20 -1.48 -19.55
N LYS A 17 10.19 -2.58 -20.31
CA LYS A 17 10.16 -3.95 -19.75
C LYS A 17 11.34 -4.19 -18.80
N LYS A 18 12.51 -3.63 -19.12
CA LYS A 18 13.71 -3.72 -18.29
C LYS A 18 13.52 -2.98 -16.96
N ASP A 19 12.89 -1.80 -16.98
CA ASP A 19 12.59 -1.06 -15.75
C ASP A 19 11.67 -1.87 -14.83
N LYS A 20 10.67 -2.55 -15.41
CA LYS A 20 9.76 -3.41 -14.67
C LYS A 20 10.48 -4.58 -14.01
N GLU A 21 11.41 -5.23 -14.74
CA GLU A 21 12.21 -6.33 -14.18
C GLU A 21 13.15 -5.84 -13.08
N ASN A 22 13.82 -4.71 -13.28
CA ASN A 22 14.67 -4.08 -12.25
C ASN A 22 13.85 -3.72 -10.99
N LEU A 23 12.63 -3.23 -11.16
CA LEU A 23 11.74 -2.94 -10.03
C LEU A 23 11.35 -4.21 -9.28
N ARG A 24 10.99 -5.27 -9.99
CA ARG A 24 10.67 -6.57 -9.39
C ARG A 24 11.85 -7.11 -8.59
N GLU A 25 13.05 -7.06 -9.16
CA GLU A 25 14.27 -7.51 -8.49
C GLU A 25 14.53 -6.69 -7.22
N PHE A 26 14.37 -5.37 -7.28
CA PHE A 26 14.46 -4.51 -6.10
C PHE A 26 13.43 -4.92 -5.04
N LEU A 27 12.18 -5.14 -5.42
CA LEU A 27 11.11 -5.51 -4.49
C LEU A 27 11.32 -6.90 -3.87
N ARG A 28 11.84 -7.87 -4.64
CA ARG A 28 12.21 -9.20 -4.12
C ARG A 28 13.24 -9.11 -2.99
N HIS A 29 14.17 -8.15 -3.06
CA HIS A 29 15.12 -7.89 -1.98
C HIS A 29 14.49 -7.24 -0.74
N GLN A 30 13.34 -6.60 -0.88
CA GLN A 30 12.64 -5.93 0.23
C GLN A 30 11.55 -6.80 0.86
N THR A 31 11.12 -7.86 0.19
CA THR A 31 9.94 -8.65 0.53
C THR A 31 10.34 -9.94 1.28
N ASN A 32 9.46 -10.41 2.16
CA ASN A 32 9.60 -11.71 2.81
C ASN A 32 9.60 -12.84 1.75
N ALA A 33 10.38 -13.90 1.98
CA ALA A 33 10.47 -15.06 1.08
C ALA A 33 9.13 -15.78 0.91
N GLU A 34 8.25 -15.78 1.90
CA GLU A 34 6.91 -16.36 1.85
C GLU A 34 6.03 -15.67 0.82
N PHE A 35 6.26 -14.37 0.58
CA PHE A 35 5.59 -13.55 -0.43
C PHE A 35 6.41 -13.38 -1.71
N GLY A 36 7.34 -14.28 -1.98
CA GLY A 36 8.13 -14.29 -3.21
C GLY A 36 9.37 -13.41 -3.21
N GLY A 37 9.78 -12.90 -2.05
CA GLY A 37 11.00 -12.13 -1.89
C GLY A 37 12.19 -12.97 -1.47
N TYR A 38 13.32 -12.32 -1.25
CA TYR A 38 14.53 -12.93 -0.72
C TYR A 38 14.64 -12.67 0.78
N ARG A 39 14.99 -13.72 1.55
CA ARG A 39 15.39 -13.55 2.95
C ARG A 39 16.75 -12.86 3.00
N MET A 40 16.74 -11.55 3.10
CA MET A 40 17.97 -10.79 3.30
C MET A 40 17.99 -10.18 4.69
N PHE A 41 19.08 -10.42 5.42
CA PHE A 41 19.44 -9.63 6.57
C PHE A 41 19.98 -8.30 6.07
N ASP A 42 19.11 -7.34 5.89
CA ASP A 42 19.46 -5.97 5.48
C ASP A 42 19.71 -5.04 6.66
N GLY A 43 19.74 -5.60 7.88
CA GLY A 43 19.85 -4.83 9.12
C GLY A 43 18.52 -4.26 9.60
N THR A 44 17.46 -4.34 8.82
CA THR A 44 16.09 -4.10 9.23
C THR A 44 15.44 -5.45 9.56
N ARG A 45 14.76 -5.53 10.69
CA ARG A 45 14.15 -6.79 11.13
C ARG A 45 12.83 -7.10 10.46
N THR A 46 12.26 -6.12 9.78
CA THR A 46 10.97 -6.21 9.12
C THR A 46 11.10 -6.25 7.62
N HIS A 47 10.48 -7.25 7.03
CA HIS A 47 10.36 -7.38 5.60
C HIS A 47 9.03 -6.78 5.14
N LEU A 48 8.99 -6.35 3.88
CA LEU A 48 7.74 -5.99 3.23
C LEU A 48 6.87 -7.24 3.07
N MET A 49 5.64 -7.19 3.57
CA MET A 49 4.67 -8.30 3.53
C MET A 49 3.77 -8.19 2.29
N HIS A 50 4.39 -8.05 1.12
CA HIS A 50 3.69 -7.91 -0.16
C HIS A 50 4.36 -8.75 -1.24
N ASN A 51 3.55 -9.30 -2.14
CA ASN A 51 4.07 -10.01 -3.30
C ASN A 51 4.80 -9.02 -4.24
N PRO A 52 6.10 -9.24 -4.56
CA PRO A 52 6.89 -8.30 -5.34
C PRO A 52 6.39 -8.09 -6.76
N GLU A 53 5.77 -9.10 -7.38
CA GLU A 53 5.18 -8.98 -8.71
C GLU A 53 3.93 -8.10 -8.68
N GLU A 54 3.03 -8.32 -7.72
CA GLU A 54 1.80 -7.55 -7.56
C GLU A 54 2.11 -6.09 -7.24
N LEU A 55 3.04 -5.84 -6.31
CA LEU A 55 3.46 -4.48 -5.96
C LEU A 55 4.16 -3.78 -7.13
N SER A 56 4.97 -4.50 -7.91
CA SER A 56 5.59 -3.91 -9.10
C SER A 56 4.53 -3.51 -10.13
N ASP A 57 3.54 -4.37 -10.36
CA ASP A 57 2.45 -4.11 -11.29
C ASP A 57 1.60 -2.91 -10.82
N LEU A 58 1.36 -2.81 -9.51
CA LEU A 58 0.71 -1.66 -8.91
C LEU A 58 1.50 -0.36 -9.12
N ILE A 59 2.80 -0.34 -8.82
CA ILE A 59 3.63 0.85 -8.99
C ILE A 59 3.65 1.31 -10.46
N PHE A 60 3.80 0.38 -11.41
CA PHE A 60 3.72 0.69 -12.83
C PHE A 60 2.36 1.24 -13.23
N PHE A 61 1.28 0.63 -12.74
CA PHE A 61 -0.07 1.11 -12.98
C PHE A 61 -0.26 2.55 -12.47
N LEU A 62 0.14 2.83 -11.24
CA LEU A 62 0.01 4.16 -10.64
C LEU A 62 0.83 5.22 -11.40
N LYS A 63 2.04 4.87 -11.85
CA LYS A 63 2.87 5.77 -12.69
C LYS A 63 2.24 6.06 -14.05
N ASP A 64 1.69 5.04 -14.70
CA ASP A 64 0.97 5.20 -15.97
C ASP A 64 -0.31 6.01 -15.77
N TYR A 65 -1.00 5.80 -14.66
CA TYR A 65 -2.20 6.55 -14.28
C TYR A 65 -1.90 8.05 -14.08
N GLU A 66 -0.85 8.41 -13.30
CA GLU A 66 -0.41 9.80 -13.17
C GLU A 66 -0.19 10.47 -14.54
N LYS A 67 0.44 9.72 -15.46
CA LYS A 67 0.72 10.22 -16.81
C LYS A 67 -0.56 10.41 -17.64
N LYS A 68 -1.44 9.41 -17.65
CA LYS A 68 -2.70 9.44 -18.43
C LYS A 68 -3.64 10.53 -17.94
N LYS A 69 -3.79 10.66 -16.64
CA LYS A 69 -4.66 11.68 -16.02
C LYS A 69 -4.00 13.06 -15.95
N ARG A 70 -2.70 13.17 -16.22
CA ARG A 70 -1.90 14.39 -16.03
C ARG A 70 -2.03 14.95 -14.59
N LYS A 71 -2.28 14.06 -13.63
CA LYS A 71 -2.48 14.36 -12.21
C LYS A 71 -1.45 13.62 -11.37
N LYS A 72 -0.83 14.31 -10.41
CA LYS A 72 0.11 13.69 -9.47
C LYS A 72 -0.62 13.13 -8.27
N ILE A 73 -0.14 11.99 -7.77
CA ILE A 73 -0.57 11.40 -6.51
C ILE A 73 0.21 12.10 -5.40
N ARG A 74 -0.44 12.98 -4.64
CA ARG A 74 0.18 13.83 -3.63
C ARG A 74 -0.23 13.50 -2.20
N ASN A 75 -1.52 13.20 -2.00
CA ASN A 75 -2.08 12.89 -0.69
C ASN A 75 -2.30 11.39 -0.58
N PHE A 76 -1.60 10.77 0.34
CA PHE A 76 -1.60 9.32 0.55
C PHE A 76 -2.08 8.96 1.96
N LEU A 77 -3.01 8.01 2.04
CA LEU A 77 -3.45 7.38 3.29
C LEU A 77 -3.10 5.89 3.26
N GLU A 78 -2.47 5.40 4.32
CA GLU A 78 -2.21 3.98 4.56
C GLU A 78 -2.95 3.51 5.82
N VAL A 79 -3.89 2.59 5.65
CA VAL A 79 -4.64 1.93 6.72
C VAL A 79 -4.00 0.58 6.97
N GLY A 80 -3.47 0.36 8.19
CA GLY A 80 -2.53 -0.71 8.48
C GLY A 80 -1.10 -0.29 8.15
N TYR A 81 -0.63 0.79 8.81
CA TYR A 81 0.69 1.38 8.54
C TYR A 81 1.85 0.46 8.92
N SER A 82 1.67 -0.39 9.93
CA SER A 82 2.69 -1.30 10.47
C SER A 82 4.02 -0.56 10.72
N THR A 83 5.11 -1.03 10.17
CA THR A 83 6.43 -0.38 10.29
C THR A 83 6.67 0.74 9.28
N GLY A 84 5.72 1.00 8.37
CA GLY A 84 5.83 1.98 7.31
C GLY A 84 6.76 1.56 6.16
N LYS A 85 7.01 0.26 6.00
CA LYS A 85 7.89 -0.26 4.94
C LYS A 85 7.29 -0.01 3.55
N LEU A 86 5.99 -0.29 3.36
CA LEU A 86 5.28 0.00 2.11
C LEU A 86 5.34 1.49 1.79
N ASN A 87 5.00 2.31 2.78
CA ASN A 87 5.06 3.76 2.67
C ASN A 87 6.45 4.26 2.24
N THR A 88 7.52 3.70 2.85
CA THR A 88 8.90 4.01 2.51
C THR A 88 9.21 3.68 1.06
N ILE A 89 8.73 2.55 0.56
CA ILE A 89 8.93 2.12 -0.82
C ILE A 89 8.15 3.01 -1.78
N LEU A 90 6.86 3.23 -1.54
CA LEU A 90 6.05 4.08 -2.41
C LEU A 90 6.60 5.51 -2.50
N ASN A 91 7.11 6.05 -1.40
CA ASN A 91 7.71 7.39 -1.39
C ASN A 91 9.00 7.53 -2.23
N LYS A 92 9.60 6.42 -2.69
CA LYS A 92 10.70 6.46 -3.69
C LYS A 92 10.21 6.74 -5.10
N PHE A 93 8.95 6.42 -5.38
CA PHE A 93 8.36 6.53 -6.71
C PHE A 93 7.40 7.70 -6.83
N PHE A 94 6.78 8.11 -5.73
CA PHE A 94 5.79 9.19 -5.69
C PHE A 94 6.27 10.31 -4.77
N ASN A 95 6.03 11.54 -5.19
CA ASN A 95 6.39 12.71 -4.40
C ASN A 95 5.18 13.17 -3.57
N PHE A 96 4.90 12.43 -2.49
CA PHE A 96 3.78 12.75 -1.61
C PHE A 96 4.02 14.07 -0.87
N GLU A 97 3.02 14.94 -0.88
CA GLU A 97 2.99 16.17 -0.09
C GLU A 97 2.53 15.88 1.34
N HIS A 98 1.51 15.02 1.48
CA HIS A 98 1.01 14.56 2.76
C HIS A 98 0.86 13.04 2.76
N ILE A 99 1.27 12.45 3.86
CA ILE A 99 1.12 11.04 4.15
C ILE A 99 0.40 10.93 5.49
N VAL A 100 -0.67 10.15 5.53
CA VAL A 100 -1.34 9.77 6.77
C VAL A 100 -1.26 8.27 6.92
N GLY A 101 -0.80 7.79 8.07
CA GLY A 101 -0.80 6.38 8.42
C GLY A 101 -1.69 6.15 9.63
N ILE A 102 -2.48 5.08 9.65
CA ILE A 102 -3.21 4.64 10.83
C ILE A 102 -2.92 3.18 11.13
N ASP A 103 -2.63 2.90 12.41
CA ASP A 103 -2.39 1.56 12.93
C ASP A 103 -2.65 1.52 14.43
N ASP A 104 -3.03 0.38 14.97
CA ASP A 104 -3.16 0.21 16.43
C ASP A 104 -1.84 -0.13 17.10
N PHE A 105 -0.79 -0.34 16.31
CA PHE A 105 0.60 -0.59 16.75
C PHE A 105 0.70 -1.66 17.82
N THR A 106 0.15 -2.84 17.55
CA THR A 106 0.21 -3.98 18.47
C THR A 106 1.67 -4.38 18.82
N PRO A 107 1.92 -4.97 20.02
CA PRO A 107 3.28 -5.14 20.58
C PRO A 107 4.29 -5.94 19.78
N ASP A 108 3.85 -6.71 18.78
CA ASP A 108 4.74 -7.55 17.96
C ASP A 108 5.54 -6.78 16.90
N MET A 109 5.30 -5.47 16.80
CA MET A 109 5.98 -4.65 15.80
C MET A 109 7.36 -4.17 16.26
N SER A 110 8.33 -4.24 15.35
CA SER A 110 9.67 -3.70 15.60
C SER A 110 9.63 -2.17 15.74
N SER A 111 9.74 -1.69 16.96
CA SER A 111 9.79 -0.25 17.27
C SER A 111 10.93 0.49 16.56
N THR A 112 12.02 -0.22 16.23
CA THR A 112 13.21 0.37 15.59
C THR A 112 12.91 0.83 14.16
N ASP A 113 12.15 0.04 13.39
CA ASP A 113 11.82 0.37 12.00
C ASP A 113 10.76 1.47 11.95
N LEU A 114 9.80 1.44 12.87
CA LEU A 114 8.84 2.52 13.04
C LEU A 114 9.54 3.85 13.31
N LEU A 115 10.48 3.88 14.25
CA LEU A 115 11.24 5.09 14.58
C LEU A 115 12.06 5.63 13.41
N ALA A 116 12.61 4.78 12.55
CA ALA A 116 13.34 5.21 11.36
C ALA A 116 12.44 5.94 10.35
N ASN A 117 11.16 5.58 10.29
CA ASN A 117 10.18 6.21 9.40
C ASN A 117 9.55 7.49 9.97
N LEU A 118 9.55 7.68 11.30
CA LEU A 118 8.98 8.86 11.96
C LEU A 118 9.72 10.18 11.67
N ARG A 119 10.89 10.14 11.06
CA ARG A 119 11.69 11.33 10.73
C ARG A 119 11.16 12.15 9.54
N ARG A 120 10.06 11.71 8.91
CA ARG A 120 9.49 12.39 7.76
C ARG A 120 8.63 13.56 8.19
N LYS A 121 8.91 14.73 7.65
CA LYS A 121 8.17 15.98 7.95
C LYS A 121 6.73 15.99 7.42
N ASN A 122 6.44 15.17 6.40
CA ASN A 122 5.13 15.11 5.74
C ASN A 122 4.29 13.92 6.19
N LEU A 123 4.67 13.21 7.26
CA LEU A 123 3.98 12.06 7.80
C LEU A 123 3.19 12.44 9.05
N THR A 124 1.90 12.09 9.07
CA THR A 124 1.04 12.09 10.25
C THR A 124 0.66 10.66 10.59
N LEU A 125 0.98 10.21 11.80
CA LEU A 125 0.57 8.89 12.30
C LEU A 125 -0.58 9.04 13.29
N VAL A 126 -1.62 8.24 13.09
CA VAL A 126 -2.78 8.10 13.96
C VAL A 126 -2.68 6.75 14.63
N CYS A 127 -2.57 6.73 15.97
CA CYS A 127 -2.50 5.51 16.75
C CYS A 127 -3.90 5.07 17.18
N GLY A 128 -4.31 3.87 16.79
CA GLY A 128 -5.58 3.26 17.17
C GLY A 128 -6.31 2.60 16.00
N LYS A 129 -7.47 2.03 16.30
CA LYS A 129 -8.27 1.32 15.30
C LYS A 129 -8.84 2.26 14.25
N SER A 130 -8.86 1.79 13.00
CA SER A 130 -9.26 2.52 11.79
C SER A 130 -10.74 2.97 11.81
N ASP A 131 -11.62 2.23 12.50
CA ASP A 131 -13.06 2.48 12.55
C ASP A 131 -13.51 3.42 13.69
N LYS A 132 -12.59 3.87 14.55
CA LYS A 132 -12.91 4.76 15.66
C LYS A 132 -13.24 6.17 15.20
N LYS A 133 -14.34 6.73 15.69
CA LYS A 133 -14.84 8.05 15.30
C LYS A 133 -13.81 9.17 15.49
N GLU A 134 -13.06 9.11 16.59
CA GLU A 134 -11.99 10.06 16.89
C GLU A 134 -10.86 10.01 15.87
N ASN A 135 -10.43 8.80 15.47
CA ASN A 135 -9.39 8.60 14.47
C ASN A 135 -9.86 9.03 13.07
N LEU A 136 -11.07 8.64 12.68
CA LEU A 136 -11.69 9.08 11.43
C LEU A 136 -11.80 10.62 11.36
N LYS A 137 -12.10 11.30 12.48
CA LYS A 137 -12.13 12.76 12.55
C LYS A 137 -10.77 13.39 12.27
N ILE A 138 -9.69 12.79 12.77
CA ILE A 138 -8.32 13.25 12.49
C ILE A 138 -7.98 13.03 11.03
N ILE A 139 -8.20 11.82 10.50
CA ILE A 139 -7.87 11.44 9.12
C ILE A 139 -8.62 12.33 8.12
N LYS A 140 -9.89 12.64 8.38
CA LYS A 140 -10.71 13.53 7.53
C LYS A 140 -10.17 14.95 7.40
N GLN A 141 -9.29 15.40 8.28
CA GLN A 141 -8.70 16.74 8.16
C GLN A 141 -7.72 16.85 6.98
N PHE A 142 -7.22 15.72 6.47
CA PHE A 142 -6.25 15.65 5.39
C PHE A 142 -6.86 15.25 4.04
N GLN A 143 -8.18 14.99 3.98
CA GLN A 143 -8.86 14.68 2.72
C GLN A 143 -8.94 15.93 1.81
N PRO A 144 -9.11 15.77 0.48
CA PRO A 144 -9.27 14.50 -0.21
C PRO A 144 -7.93 13.79 -0.45
N TYR A 145 -7.96 12.43 -0.53
CA TYR A 145 -6.80 11.60 -0.82
C TYR A 145 -6.74 11.19 -2.29
N ASP A 146 -5.56 11.28 -2.89
CA ASP A 146 -5.34 10.78 -4.25
C ASP A 146 -5.12 9.27 -4.27
N LEU A 147 -4.56 8.72 -3.18
CA LEU A 147 -4.29 7.31 -3.00
C LEU A 147 -4.63 6.89 -1.57
N ILE A 148 -5.40 5.81 -1.46
CA ILE A 148 -5.68 5.15 -0.18
C ILE A 148 -5.29 3.69 -0.31
N PHE A 149 -4.49 3.18 0.63
CA PHE A 149 -4.10 1.77 0.71
C PHE A 149 -4.71 1.17 1.97
N VAL A 150 -5.56 0.15 1.80
CA VAL A 150 -6.24 -0.56 2.90
C VAL A 150 -5.61 -1.93 3.07
N ASP A 151 -4.89 -2.10 4.17
CA ASP A 151 -4.18 -3.31 4.58
C ASP A 151 -4.17 -3.40 6.13
N GLY A 152 -5.35 -3.21 6.72
CA GLY A 152 -5.55 -3.19 8.18
C GLY A 152 -6.05 -4.52 8.72
N GLY A 153 -7.19 -4.51 9.42
CA GLY A 153 -7.82 -5.73 9.93
C GLY A 153 -8.31 -6.64 8.81
N HIS A 154 -8.29 -7.97 9.03
CA HIS A 154 -8.66 -8.97 8.02
C HIS A 154 -10.02 -9.61 8.25
N GLU A 155 -10.74 -9.25 9.34
CA GLU A 155 -12.12 -9.70 9.53
C GLU A 155 -13.07 -8.95 8.58
N TYR A 156 -14.06 -9.64 8.04
CA TYR A 156 -15.03 -9.08 7.09
C TYR A 156 -15.62 -7.73 7.53
N LYS A 157 -16.02 -7.62 8.80
CA LYS A 157 -16.63 -6.40 9.35
C LYS A 157 -15.67 -5.21 9.35
N ASP A 158 -14.37 -5.47 9.57
CA ASP A 158 -13.36 -4.43 9.66
C ASP A 158 -12.97 -3.96 8.26
N VAL A 159 -12.67 -4.91 7.35
CA VAL A 159 -12.38 -4.61 5.94
C VAL A 159 -13.54 -3.85 5.28
N LYS A 160 -14.78 -4.32 5.50
CA LYS A 160 -15.96 -3.65 4.94
C LYS A 160 -16.08 -2.21 5.41
N LYS A 161 -15.89 -1.96 6.72
CA LYS A 161 -15.91 -0.60 7.27
C LYS A 161 -14.80 0.27 6.71
N ASP A 162 -13.58 -0.28 6.58
CA ASP A 162 -12.45 0.46 6.05
C ASP A 162 -12.69 0.85 4.59
N LEU A 163 -13.14 -0.09 3.76
CA LEU A 163 -13.49 0.20 2.37
C LEU A 163 -14.61 1.26 2.24
N ASP A 164 -15.65 1.15 3.07
CA ASP A 164 -16.79 2.09 3.06
C ASP A 164 -16.38 3.48 3.57
N ASN A 165 -15.67 3.56 4.70
CA ASN A 165 -15.28 4.82 5.31
C ASN A 165 -14.27 5.58 4.43
N TYR A 166 -13.22 4.89 3.99
CA TYR A 166 -12.10 5.53 3.32
C TYR A 166 -12.36 5.82 1.85
N SER A 167 -13.19 5.02 1.16
CA SER A 167 -13.57 5.34 -0.22
C SER A 167 -14.27 6.69 -0.34
N SER A 168 -15.01 7.11 0.69
CA SER A 168 -15.67 8.42 0.73
C SER A 168 -14.72 9.61 0.89
N MET A 169 -13.43 9.36 1.17
CA MET A 169 -12.40 10.38 1.36
C MET A 169 -11.51 10.56 0.13
N LEU A 170 -11.77 9.82 -0.96
CA LEU A 170 -11.03 9.95 -2.20
C LEU A 170 -11.29 11.30 -2.89
N SER A 171 -10.26 11.79 -3.57
CA SER A 171 -10.41 12.88 -4.55
C SER A 171 -11.09 12.38 -5.83
N ASP A 172 -11.54 13.29 -6.67
CA ASP A 172 -11.97 12.96 -8.03
C ASP A 172 -10.82 12.22 -8.74
N ASP A 173 -11.16 11.13 -9.42
CA ASP A 173 -10.15 10.23 -9.99
C ASP A 173 -9.16 9.64 -8.94
N GLY A 174 -9.50 9.64 -7.66
CA GLY A 174 -8.71 9.03 -6.59
C GLY A 174 -8.72 7.50 -6.67
N ILE A 175 -7.71 6.88 -6.09
CA ILE A 175 -7.50 5.43 -6.16
C ILE A 175 -7.53 4.85 -4.75
N LEU A 176 -8.40 3.87 -4.52
CA LEU A 176 -8.38 3.01 -3.35
C LEU A 176 -7.78 1.66 -3.74
N ILE A 177 -6.89 1.17 -2.90
CA ILE A 177 -6.25 -0.13 -3.02
C ILE A 177 -6.64 -0.98 -1.83
N ALA A 178 -7.02 -2.23 -2.07
CA ALA A 178 -7.25 -3.25 -1.05
C ALA A 178 -6.21 -4.37 -1.22
N HIS A 179 -5.53 -4.74 -0.14
CA HIS A 179 -4.58 -5.85 -0.12
C HIS A 179 -5.28 -7.16 0.28
N ASP A 180 -4.62 -8.30 0.04
CA ASP A 180 -5.06 -9.65 0.43
C ASP A 180 -6.41 -10.11 -0.15
N ILE A 181 -6.85 -9.52 -1.26
CA ILE A 181 -8.15 -9.79 -1.88
C ILE A 181 -8.30 -11.23 -2.43
N HIS A 182 -7.20 -11.99 -2.55
CA HIS A 182 -7.15 -13.39 -2.97
C HIS A 182 -6.42 -14.29 -1.97
N SER A 183 -6.17 -13.80 -0.75
CA SER A 183 -5.55 -14.61 0.29
C SER A 183 -6.45 -15.81 0.66
N LEU A 184 -5.84 -17.00 0.75
CA LEU A 184 -6.52 -18.20 1.24
C LEU A 184 -6.66 -18.18 2.77
N GLU A 185 -5.82 -17.45 3.45
CA GLU A 185 -5.86 -17.26 4.90
C GLU A 185 -6.94 -16.24 5.30
N TYR A 186 -7.08 -15.17 4.52
CA TYR A 186 -7.98 -14.04 4.81
C TYR A 186 -9.19 -14.00 3.86
N THR A 187 -9.97 -15.08 3.85
CA THR A 187 -11.15 -15.21 2.97
C THR A 187 -12.19 -14.11 3.16
N ASP A 188 -12.25 -13.52 4.35
CA ASP A 188 -13.12 -12.41 4.69
C ASP A 188 -12.78 -11.13 3.92
N VAL A 189 -11.49 -10.89 3.64
CA VAL A 189 -11.04 -9.78 2.79
C VAL A 189 -11.57 -9.96 1.37
N ASN A 190 -11.45 -11.19 0.82
CA ASN A 190 -12.00 -11.50 -0.50
C ASN A 190 -13.51 -11.23 -0.58
N LYS A 191 -14.26 -11.64 0.45
CA LYS A 191 -15.71 -11.42 0.52
C LYS A 191 -16.03 -9.92 0.53
N ALA A 192 -15.39 -9.14 1.39
CA ALA A 192 -15.63 -7.70 1.51
C ALA A 192 -15.24 -6.96 0.22
N TRP A 193 -14.11 -7.32 -0.40
CA TRP A 193 -13.70 -6.78 -1.70
C TRP A 193 -14.68 -7.10 -2.81
N ASN A 194 -15.16 -8.35 -2.90
CA ASN A 194 -16.13 -8.74 -3.91
C ASN A 194 -17.46 -7.98 -3.80
N GLU A 195 -17.91 -7.66 -2.60
CA GLU A 195 -19.07 -6.78 -2.42
C GLU A 195 -18.76 -5.34 -2.84
N PHE A 196 -17.60 -4.83 -2.43
CA PHE A 196 -17.20 -3.45 -2.69
C PHE A 196 -17.03 -3.17 -4.19
N ARG A 197 -16.34 -4.05 -4.94
CA ARG A 197 -16.02 -3.85 -6.36
C ARG A 197 -17.24 -3.81 -7.28
N HIS A 198 -18.41 -4.25 -6.80
CA HIS A 198 -19.66 -4.18 -7.55
C HIS A 198 -20.42 -2.84 -7.37
N LYS A 199 -19.90 -1.93 -6.58
CA LYS A 199 -20.45 -0.57 -6.47
C LYS A 199 -20.25 0.19 -7.78
N ASN A 200 -21.28 0.89 -8.22
CA ASN A 200 -21.29 1.59 -9.50
C ASN A 200 -20.35 2.81 -9.55
N ASP A 201 -19.92 3.30 -8.39
CA ASP A 201 -19.10 4.52 -8.27
C ASP A 201 -17.62 4.30 -8.60
N PHE A 202 -17.22 3.05 -8.83
CA PHE A 202 -15.81 2.70 -9.06
C PHE A 202 -15.62 1.91 -10.35
N THR A 203 -14.44 2.13 -10.95
CA THR A 203 -13.88 1.22 -11.97
C THR A 203 -12.83 0.37 -11.28
N CYS A 204 -13.01 -0.95 -11.25
CA CYS A 204 -12.16 -1.86 -10.50
C CYS A 204 -11.25 -2.69 -11.40
N LYS A 205 -10.05 -3.01 -10.88
CA LYS A 205 -9.03 -3.87 -11.47
C LYS A 205 -8.34 -4.66 -10.38
N GLU A 206 -7.77 -5.81 -10.72
CA GLU A 206 -7.01 -6.66 -9.79
C GLU A 206 -5.66 -7.03 -10.37
N PHE A 207 -4.65 -7.12 -9.50
CA PHE A 207 -3.37 -7.76 -9.77
C PHE A 207 -3.23 -8.97 -8.87
N VAL A 208 -3.02 -10.15 -9.46
CA VAL A 208 -2.92 -11.41 -8.73
C VAL A 208 -1.75 -12.22 -9.29
N CYS A 209 -0.78 -12.51 -8.45
CA CYS A 209 0.33 -13.38 -8.79
C CYS A 209 0.19 -14.74 -8.10
N ARG A 210 -0.05 -15.79 -8.87
CA ARG A 210 -0.18 -17.16 -8.38
C ARG A 210 1.10 -17.99 -8.49
N LYS A 211 2.23 -17.32 -8.68
CA LYS A 211 3.54 -17.96 -8.87
C LYS A 211 4.12 -18.52 -7.57
N TYR A 212 3.75 -17.93 -6.44
CA TYR A 212 4.29 -18.27 -5.12
C TYR A 212 3.30 -19.06 -4.30
N PHE A 213 3.79 -19.62 -3.19
CA PHE A 213 2.96 -20.41 -2.28
C PHE A 213 1.83 -19.56 -1.65
N PHE A 214 2.15 -18.33 -1.26
CA PHE A 214 1.16 -17.38 -0.76
C PHE A 214 0.65 -16.48 -1.89
N VAL A 215 -0.66 -16.39 -1.99
CA VAL A 215 -1.35 -15.49 -2.91
C VAL A 215 -2.03 -14.41 -2.09
N CYS A 216 -1.65 -13.15 -2.30
CA CYS A 216 -2.26 -12.02 -1.63
C CYS A 216 -3.36 -11.39 -2.51
N GLY A 217 -2.96 -10.87 -3.65
CA GLY A 217 -3.83 -10.12 -4.55
C GLY A 217 -4.01 -8.66 -4.13
N VAL A 218 -4.01 -7.79 -5.13
CA VAL A 218 -4.20 -6.34 -4.95
C VAL A 218 -5.41 -5.90 -5.76
N GLY A 219 -6.45 -5.42 -5.08
CA GLY A 219 -7.63 -4.80 -5.69
C GLY A 219 -7.43 -3.30 -5.84
N ILE A 220 -7.86 -2.75 -6.96
CA ILE A 220 -7.78 -1.33 -7.28
C ILE A 220 -9.18 -0.85 -7.61
N ALA A 221 -9.65 0.19 -6.94
CA ALA A 221 -10.89 0.88 -7.24
C ALA A 221 -10.60 2.35 -7.54
N ILE A 222 -10.97 2.80 -8.73
CA ILE A 222 -10.81 4.17 -9.20
C ILE A 222 -12.15 4.86 -9.09
N SER A 223 -12.21 5.96 -8.35
CA SER A 223 -13.41 6.78 -8.23
C SER A 223 -13.79 7.33 -9.61
N LYS A 224 -15.07 7.24 -9.96
CA LYS A 224 -15.62 7.91 -11.14
C LYS A 224 -15.94 9.35 -10.77
N SER A 225 -15.43 10.26 -11.55
CA SER A 225 -15.77 11.69 -11.50
C SER A 225 -17.20 11.94 -11.96
#